data_b223f4c135a94ad16a9cd007b9d0c5cf
#
_entry.id   b223f4c135a94ad16a9cd007b9d0c5cf
#
_cell.length_a   1.000
_cell.length_b   1.000
_cell.length_c   1.000
_cell.angle_alpha   90.00
_cell.angle_beta   90.00
_cell.angle_gamma   90.00
#
_symmetry.space_group_name_H-M   'P 1'
#
loop_
_entity.id
_entity.type
_entity.pdbx_description
1 polymer ?
#
loop_
_entity_poly.entity_id
_entity_poly.type
_entity_poly.pdbx_seq_one_letter_code
_entity_poly.pdbx_strand_id
1 'polypeptide(L)'
;YCPDLKKRILTTVSGGTYKALIPNVHKKLECVMVSQNAMKKVSEIRPIQSQISKSATQFLDFSQESNQGTYIIITEKSLWYQAVLYKQYRVRTGESVVLVDVDELYNQFAYGVRKHPYAISAFIDYAVKNWGITPKHVFIIGKGFHLTAYRNNETMYKRTLVPSMGNPSSDILFTLSPHGSSLKTNIAIGRLAAETPNEVAIYRKKVMDFESQEPNPWMKNVLHFGGGTTAYEQSLFRYYLNRYALTLKGEYFGADVHSFYKESSNVYETTEPEAIRKYMNEGTSLMIFFGHASGSGFDQNIDHPSLFNNQGRYPLILANSCYSGDIFADNDYNVSKIWTF
;
A
#
# COMPACT_ATOMS: atom_id res chain seq x y z
N TYR A 1 13.30 -25.00 -24.01
CA TYR A 1 11.89 -24.92 -24.32
C TYR A 1 11.63 -23.75 -25.26
N CYS A 2 10.86 -23.97 -26.30
CA CYS A 2 10.41 -22.94 -27.21
C CYS A 2 8.89 -22.73 -27.04
N PRO A 3 8.46 -21.66 -26.37
CA PRO A 3 7.05 -21.38 -26.14
C PRO A 3 6.24 -21.22 -27.45
N ASP A 4 6.79 -20.55 -28.44
CA ASP A 4 6.14 -20.32 -29.73
C ASP A 4 5.78 -21.60 -30.46
N LEU A 5 6.58 -22.65 -30.30
CA LEU A 5 6.36 -23.97 -30.89
C LEU A 5 5.72 -24.95 -29.92
N LYS A 6 5.55 -24.57 -28.65
CA LYS A 6 5.14 -25.46 -27.54
C LYS A 6 5.98 -26.74 -27.46
N LYS A 7 7.30 -26.64 -27.75
CA LYS A 7 8.21 -27.78 -27.79
C LYS A 7 9.30 -27.71 -26.74
N ARG A 8 9.55 -28.85 -26.11
CA ARG A 8 10.77 -29.08 -25.34
C ARG A 8 11.85 -29.59 -26.29
N ILE A 9 13.00 -28.95 -26.29
CA ILE A 9 14.15 -29.31 -27.14
C ILE A 9 15.25 -29.80 -26.20
N LEU A 10 15.72 -31.02 -26.42
CA LEU A 10 16.83 -31.57 -25.66
C LEU A 10 18.14 -31.03 -26.26
N THR A 11 19.06 -30.66 -25.40
CA THR A 11 20.41 -30.26 -25.80
C THR A 11 21.35 -31.46 -25.78
N THR A 12 22.31 -31.47 -26.68
CA THR A 12 23.48 -32.36 -26.64
C THR A 12 24.71 -31.60 -26.14
N VAL A 13 25.61 -32.30 -25.48
CA VAL A 13 26.85 -31.73 -24.99
C VAL A 13 28.00 -32.32 -25.78
N SER A 14 28.82 -31.45 -26.37
CA SER A 14 30.02 -31.84 -27.10
C SER A 14 31.14 -30.82 -26.87
N GLY A 15 32.29 -31.24 -26.35
CA GLY A 15 33.42 -30.37 -26.07
C GLY A 15 33.11 -29.22 -25.08
N GLY A 16 32.28 -29.47 -24.06
CA GLY A 16 31.86 -28.45 -23.07
C GLY A 16 30.85 -27.45 -23.60
N THR A 17 30.37 -27.60 -24.83
CA THR A 17 29.39 -26.73 -25.46
C THR A 17 28.03 -27.43 -25.52
N TYR A 18 26.99 -26.71 -25.11
CA TYR A 18 25.59 -27.16 -25.23
C TYR A 18 25.04 -26.79 -26.61
N LYS A 19 24.54 -27.76 -27.34
CA LYS A 19 23.94 -27.59 -28.68
C LYS A 19 22.47 -28.01 -28.64
N ALA A 20 21.62 -27.18 -29.23
CA ALA A 20 20.19 -27.45 -29.41
C ALA A 20 19.81 -27.29 -30.88
N LEU A 21 19.09 -28.25 -31.42
CA LEU A 21 18.52 -28.15 -32.77
C LEU A 21 17.13 -27.52 -32.66
N ILE A 22 17.01 -26.25 -33.02
CA ILE A 22 15.74 -25.53 -33.00
C ILE A 22 15.13 -25.61 -34.40
N PRO A 23 13.87 -26.09 -34.53
CA PRO A 23 13.20 -26.13 -35.83
C PRO A 23 13.16 -24.74 -36.45
N ASN A 24 13.65 -24.63 -37.68
CA ASN A 24 13.56 -23.35 -38.41
C ASN A 24 12.16 -23.18 -38.99
N VAL A 25 11.49 -22.12 -38.63
CA VAL A 25 10.15 -21.77 -39.10
C VAL A 25 10.15 -20.43 -39.86
N HIS A 26 11.33 -19.99 -40.31
CA HIS A 26 11.54 -18.74 -41.06
C HIS A 26 11.03 -17.50 -40.29
N LYS A 27 10.94 -17.56 -38.97
CA LYS A 27 10.59 -16.42 -38.11
C LYS A 27 11.47 -16.41 -36.86
N LYS A 28 11.52 -15.25 -36.21
CA LYS A 28 12.16 -15.12 -34.89
C LYS A 28 11.40 -16.00 -33.88
N LEU A 29 12.12 -16.83 -33.16
CA LEU A 29 11.59 -17.66 -32.09
C LEU A 29 12.18 -17.23 -30.76
N GLU A 30 11.36 -17.23 -29.74
CA GLU A 30 11.80 -17.07 -28.36
C GLU A 30 12.05 -18.45 -27.75
N CYS A 31 13.25 -18.62 -27.15
CA CYS A 31 13.65 -19.88 -26.54
C CYS A 31 14.18 -19.64 -25.13
N VAL A 32 13.78 -20.46 -24.18
CA VAL A 32 14.28 -20.46 -22.81
C VAL A 32 15.16 -21.68 -22.60
N MET A 33 16.44 -21.46 -22.25
CA MET A 33 17.38 -22.53 -21.90
C MET A 33 17.56 -22.59 -20.38
N VAL A 34 17.45 -23.78 -19.83
CA VAL A 34 17.59 -24.04 -18.40
C VAL A 34 18.45 -25.27 -18.21
N SER A 35 19.45 -25.22 -17.33
CA SER A 35 20.23 -26.39 -16.95
C SER A 35 19.41 -27.35 -16.09
N GLN A 36 19.76 -28.62 -16.11
CA GLN A 36 19.06 -29.66 -15.32
C GLN A 36 19.10 -29.35 -13.82
N ASN A 37 20.19 -28.76 -13.33
CA ASN A 37 20.37 -28.39 -11.92
C ASN A 37 19.57 -27.14 -11.53
N ALA A 38 19.25 -26.27 -12.49
CA ALA A 38 18.44 -25.08 -12.27
C ALA A 38 16.93 -25.36 -12.45
N MET A 39 16.54 -26.53 -12.94
CA MET A 39 15.13 -26.92 -13.05
C MET A 39 14.56 -27.15 -11.65
N LYS A 40 13.58 -26.33 -11.28
CA LYS A 40 12.77 -26.60 -10.10
C LYS A 40 11.87 -27.81 -10.36
N LYS A 41 11.99 -28.81 -9.51
CA LYS A 41 11.09 -29.97 -9.55
C LYS A 41 9.78 -29.60 -8.88
N VAL A 42 8.66 -29.89 -9.53
CA VAL A 42 7.34 -29.84 -8.89
C VAL A 42 7.28 -31.02 -7.92
N SER A 43 7.30 -30.74 -6.62
CA SER A 43 7.22 -31.75 -5.57
C SER A 43 5.77 -32.11 -5.20
N GLU A 44 4.85 -31.21 -5.50
CA GLU A 44 3.45 -31.34 -5.12
C GLU A 44 2.55 -30.61 -6.12
N ILE A 45 1.46 -31.25 -6.51
CA ILE A 45 0.33 -30.62 -7.21
C ILE A 45 -0.83 -30.59 -6.24
N ARG A 46 -1.25 -29.40 -5.86
CA ARG A 46 -2.39 -29.20 -4.96
C ARG A 46 -3.63 -28.83 -5.74
N PRO A 47 -4.81 -29.31 -5.32
CA PRO A 47 -6.05 -28.81 -5.88
C PRO A 47 -6.20 -27.31 -5.58
N ILE A 48 -6.78 -26.58 -6.51
CA ILE A 48 -7.13 -25.18 -6.30
C ILE A 48 -8.23 -25.14 -5.22
N GLN A 49 -8.01 -24.32 -4.19
CA GLN A 49 -9.01 -24.08 -3.15
C GLN A 49 -9.48 -22.63 -3.29
N SER A 50 -10.74 -22.45 -3.67
CA SER A 50 -11.35 -21.13 -3.66
C SER A 50 -11.57 -20.66 -2.21
N GLN A 51 -11.34 -19.37 -1.96
CA GLN A 51 -11.62 -18.73 -0.67
C GLN A 51 -13.12 -18.72 -0.32
N ILE A 52 -13.98 -18.74 -1.34
CA ILE A 52 -15.44 -18.65 -1.18
C ILE A 52 -16.03 -19.99 -0.77
N SER A 53 -15.40 -21.08 -1.17
CA SER A 53 -15.88 -22.42 -0.80
C SER A 53 -14.69 -23.36 -0.59
N LYS A 54 -14.62 -23.99 0.59
CA LYS A 54 -13.60 -25.00 0.91
C LYS A 54 -13.68 -26.23 -0.01
N SER A 55 -14.78 -26.41 -0.72
CA SER A 55 -15.02 -27.51 -1.65
C SER A 55 -14.81 -27.12 -3.12
N ALA A 56 -14.61 -25.83 -3.44
CA ALA A 56 -14.41 -25.39 -4.81
C ALA A 56 -12.97 -25.69 -5.28
N THR A 57 -12.86 -26.40 -6.40
CA THR A 57 -11.59 -26.78 -7.02
C THR A 57 -11.27 -25.94 -8.26
N GLN A 58 -11.81 -24.71 -8.33
CA GLN A 58 -11.64 -23.81 -9.46
C GLN A 58 -11.26 -22.40 -8.98
N PHE A 59 -10.62 -21.65 -9.85
CA PHE A 59 -10.30 -20.25 -9.62
C PHE A 59 -11.56 -19.40 -9.51
N LEU A 60 -11.46 -18.29 -8.78
CA LEU A 60 -12.49 -17.26 -8.77
C LEU A 60 -12.60 -16.63 -10.18
N ASP A 61 -13.79 -16.69 -10.75
CA ASP A 61 -14.02 -16.10 -12.07
C ASP A 61 -14.31 -14.59 -11.94
N PHE A 62 -13.30 -13.78 -12.22
CA PHE A 62 -13.39 -12.33 -12.18
C PHE A 62 -14.18 -11.72 -13.36
N SER A 63 -14.63 -12.50 -14.32
CA SER A 63 -15.53 -12.04 -15.37
C SER A 63 -16.98 -11.94 -14.89
N GLN A 64 -17.34 -12.67 -13.82
CA GLN A 64 -18.68 -12.65 -13.24
C GLN A 64 -18.94 -11.33 -12.52
N GLU A 65 -20.09 -10.69 -12.78
CA GLU A 65 -20.48 -9.42 -12.17
C GLU A 65 -20.49 -9.47 -10.63
N SER A 66 -20.86 -10.61 -10.05
CA SER A 66 -20.85 -10.84 -8.59
C SER A 66 -19.45 -10.72 -7.96
N ASN A 67 -18.39 -10.84 -8.77
CA ASN A 67 -16.99 -10.75 -8.38
C ASN A 67 -16.33 -9.41 -8.82
N GLN A 68 -17.15 -8.41 -9.15
CA GLN A 68 -16.70 -7.07 -9.57
C GLN A 68 -17.16 -6.01 -8.58
N GLY A 69 -16.50 -4.86 -8.56
CA GLY A 69 -16.86 -3.75 -7.68
C GLY A 69 -16.06 -2.48 -7.96
N THR A 70 -16.57 -1.36 -7.47
CA THR A 70 -15.86 -0.07 -7.53
C THR A 70 -14.74 0.04 -6.52
N TYR A 71 -14.79 -0.78 -5.45
CA TYR A 71 -13.82 -0.79 -4.36
C TYR A 71 -13.20 -2.19 -4.24
N ILE A 72 -11.92 -2.32 -4.58
CA ILE A 72 -11.18 -3.57 -4.53
C ILE A 72 -10.40 -3.64 -3.21
N ILE A 73 -10.60 -4.68 -2.41
CA ILE A 73 -9.78 -4.98 -1.24
C ILE A 73 -8.91 -6.18 -1.57
N ILE A 74 -7.59 -6.06 -1.41
CA ILE A 74 -6.63 -7.15 -1.59
C ILE A 74 -5.98 -7.47 -0.25
N THR A 75 -6.01 -8.73 0.18
CA THR A 75 -5.42 -9.16 1.44
C THR A 75 -4.87 -10.58 1.37
N GLU A 76 -4.23 -11.02 2.44
CA GLU A 76 -3.72 -12.38 2.64
C GLU A 76 -4.60 -13.12 3.67
N LYS A 77 -4.58 -14.45 3.62
CA LYS A 77 -5.44 -15.33 4.44
C LYS A 77 -5.43 -15.05 5.93
N SER A 78 -4.27 -14.73 6.51
CA SER A 78 -4.15 -14.47 7.95
C SER A 78 -4.99 -13.27 8.41
N LEU A 79 -5.24 -12.30 7.51
CA LEU A 79 -6.01 -11.09 7.78
C LEU A 79 -7.46 -11.19 7.25
N TRP A 80 -7.82 -12.28 6.58
CA TRP A 80 -9.07 -12.43 5.83
C TRP A 80 -10.32 -12.10 6.64
N TYR A 81 -10.43 -12.65 7.85
CA TYR A 81 -11.62 -12.44 8.67
C TYR A 81 -11.88 -10.94 8.95
N GLN A 82 -10.85 -10.20 9.32
CA GLN A 82 -10.99 -8.77 9.60
C GLN A 82 -11.23 -7.96 8.31
N ALA A 83 -10.65 -8.39 7.19
CA ALA A 83 -10.91 -7.78 5.90
C ALA A 83 -12.37 -8.00 5.45
N VAL A 84 -12.97 -9.16 5.75
CA VAL A 84 -14.42 -9.41 5.54
C VAL A 84 -15.26 -8.44 6.36
N LEU A 85 -14.92 -8.21 7.64
CA LEU A 85 -15.65 -7.26 8.49
C LEU A 85 -15.51 -5.82 7.98
N TYR A 86 -14.34 -5.45 7.46
CA TYR A 86 -14.14 -4.14 6.83
C TYR A 86 -14.93 -4.02 5.51
N LYS A 87 -14.91 -5.04 4.65
CA LYS A 87 -15.77 -5.12 3.45
C LYS A 87 -17.24 -4.89 3.81
N GLN A 88 -17.75 -5.63 4.81
CA GLN A 88 -19.15 -5.51 5.24
C GLN A 88 -19.50 -4.08 5.71
N TYR A 89 -18.57 -3.41 6.37
CA TYR A 89 -18.72 -2.02 6.73
C TYR A 89 -18.81 -1.12 5.50
N ARG A 90 -17.89 -1.24 4.54
CA ARG A 90 -17.90 -0.44 3.30
C ARG A 90 -19.16 -0.68 2.45
N VAL A 91 -19.64 -1.91 2.38
CA VAL A 91 -20.92 -2.22 1.71
C VAL A 91 -22.09 -1.48 2.39
N ARG A 92 -22.13 -1.44 3.73
CA ARG A 92 -23.16 -0.69 4.47
C ARG A 92 -23.06 0.82 4.27
N THR A 93 -21.88 1.36 3.99
CA THR A 93 -21.67 2.78 3.65
C THR A 93 -21.88 3.09 2.17
N GLY A 94 -22.36 2.13 1.38
CA GLY A 94 -22.78 2.34 -0.02
C GLY A 94 -21.77 1.95 -1.09
N GLU A 95 -20.64 1.33 -0.71
CA GLU A 95 -19.62 0.91 -1.67
C GLU A 95 -19.96 -0.47 -2.29
N SER A 96 -19.66 -0.64 -3.58
CA SER A 96 -19.63 -1.94 -4.24
C SER A 96 -18.25 -2.56 -4.06
N VAL A 97 -18.11 -3.52 -3.15
CA VAL A 97 -16.82 -4.04 -2.68
C VAL A 97 -16.56 -5.46 -3.11
N VAL A 98 -15.44 -5.69 -3.78
CA VAL A 98 -14.85 -7.01 -3.98
C VAL A 98 -13.66 -7.22 -3.05
N LEU A 99 -13.63 -8.37 -2.38
CA LEU A 99 -12.50 -8.78 -1.52
C LEU A 99 -11.78 -9.94 -2.18
N VAL A 100 -10.47 -9.81 -2.35
CA VAL A 100 -9.64 -10.74 -3.11
C VAL A 100 -8.48 -11.23 -2.25
N ASP A 101 -8.27 -12.55 -2.26
CA ASP A 101 -7.06 -13.15 -1.71
C ASP A 101 -5.89 -12.94 -2.69
N VAL A 102 -4.78 -12.43 -2.19
CA VAL A 102 -3.59 -12.20 -3.00
C VAL A 102 -3.01 -13.50 -3.59
N ASP A 103 -3.19 -14.66 -2.93
CA ASP A 103 -2.77 -15.95 -3.46
C ASP A 103 -3.55 -16.32 -4.73
N GLU A 104 -4.83 -15.94 -4.82
CA GLU A 104 -5.64 -16.09 -6.03
C GLU A 104 -5.02 -15.31 -7.20
N LEU A 105 -4.55 -14.10 -6.92
CA LEU A 105 -3.91 -13.26 -7.94
C LEU A 105 -2.58 -13.85 -8.41
N TYR A 106 -1.78 -14.42 -7.52
CA TYR A 106 -0.55 -15.11 -7.93
C TYR A 106 -0.83 -16.26 -8.90
N ASN A 107 -1.88 -17.02 -8.65
CA ASN A 107 -2.24 -18.16 -9.47
C ASN A 107 -2.74 -17.72 -10.85
N GLN A 108 -3.63 -16.74 -10.92
CA GLN A 108 -4.27 -16.34 -12.18
C GLN A 108 -3.45 -15.35 -13.00
N PHE A 109 -2.73 -14.42 -12.35
CA PHE A 109 -2.08 -13.28 -13.02
C PHE A 109 -0.53 -13.33 -12.98
N ALA A 110 0.07 -14.29 -12.27
CA ALA A 110 1.52 -14.46 -12.21
C ALA A 110 1.97 -15.93 -12.29
N TYR A 111 1.23 -16.78 -13.00
CA TYR A 111 1.59 -18.18 -13.26
C TYR A 111 1.89 -19.00 -11.99
N GLY A 112 1.26 -18.67 -10.85
CA GLY A 112 1.50 -19.33 -9.57
C GLY A 112 2.78 -18.88 -8.85
N VAL A 113 3.49 -17.87 -9.36
CA VAL A 113 4.69 -17.34 -8.70
C VAL A 113 4.27 -16.50 -7.50
N ARG A 114 4.43 -17.08 -6.30
CA ARG A 114 4.01 -16.43 -5.05
C ARG A 114 4.80 -15.15 -4.79
N LYS A 115 4.11 -14.18 -4.23
CA LYS A 115 4.63 -12.85 -3.86
C LYS A 115 5.26 -12.10 -5.04
N HIS A 116 4.79 -12.39 -6.25
CA HIS A 116 5.18 -11.63 -7.43
C HIS A 116 4.30 -10.39 -7.56
N PRO A 117 4.86 -9.16 -7.46
CA PRO A 117 4.06 -7.94 -7.43
C PRO A 117 3.25 -7.70 -8.71
N TYR A 118 3.75 -8.19 -9.85
CA TYR A 118 3.05 -8.09 -11.14
C TYR A 118 1.64 -8.71 -11.11
N ALA A 119 1.38 -9.69 -10.25
CA ALA A 119 0.05 -10.30 -10.13
C ALA A 119 -1.03 -9.26 -9.77
N ILE A 120 -0.70 -8.34 -8.86
CA ILE A 120 -1.60 -7.28 -8.43
C ILE A 120 -1.81 -6.26 -9.55
N SER A 121 -0.72 -5.83 -10.19
CA SER A 121 -0.80 -4.86 -11.30
C SER A 121 -1.59 -5.43 -12.49
N ALA A 122 -1.33 -6.69 -12.88
CA ALA A 122 -2.03 -7.35 -13.97
C ALA A 122 -3.52 -7.55 -13.67
N PHE A 123 -3.87 -7.88 -12.42
CA PHE A 123 -5.26 -7.98 -11.99
C PHE A 123 -5.98 -6.63 -12.06
N ILE A 124 -5.35 -5.56 -11.56
CA ILE A 124 -5.95 -4.21 -11.62
C ILE A 124 -6.16 -3.77 -13.07
N ASP A 125 -5.16 -3.98 -13.93
CA ASP A 125 -5.27 -3.69 -15.37
C ASP A 125 -6.38 -4.50 -16.05
N TYR A 126 -6.51 -5.80 -15.69
CA TYR A 126 -7.60 -6.65 -16.14
C TYR A 126 -8.96 -6.11 -15.69
N ALA A 127 -9.10 -5.74 -14.42
CA ALA A 127 -10.33 -5.22 -13.86
C ALA A 127 -10.78 -3.92 -14.56
N VAL A 128 -9.84 -2.99 -14.77
CA VAL A 128 -10.10 -1.73 -15.49
C VAL A 128 -10.58 -1.95 -16.92
N LYS A 129 -10.00 -2.94 -17.60
CA LYS A 129 -10.27 -3.18 -19.03
C LYS A 129 -11.49 -4.03 -19.30
N ASN A 130 -11.85 -4.94 -18.38
CA ASN A 130 -12.80 -6.02 -18.65
C ASN A 130 -14.05 -6.00 -17.77
N TRP A 131 -14.05 -5.28 -16.65
CA TRP A 131 -15.24 -5.23 -15.80
C TRP A 131 -16.30 -4.28 -16.37
N GLY A 132 -17.56 -4.65 -16.20
CA GLY A 132 -18.70 -3.80 -16.53
C GLY A 132 -18.83 -2.57 -15.63
N ILE A 133 -18.19 -2.60 -14.45
CA ILE A 133 -18.10 -1.50 -13.49
C ILE A 133 -16.64 -1.08 -13.32
N THR A 134 -16.34 0.20 -13.52
CA THR A 134 -14.97 0.71 -13.41
C THR A 134 -14.52 0.81 -11.95
N PRO A 135 -13.43 0.13 -11.53
CA PRO A 135 -12.85 0.29 -10.21
C PRO A 135 -12.41 1.74 -9.96
N LYS A 136 -12.68 2.25 -8.76
CA LYS A 136 -12.29 3.59 -8.32
C LYS A 136 -11.22 3.56 -7.25
N HIS A 137 -11.27 2.55 -6.39
CA HIS A 137 -10.41 2.41 -5.22
C HIS A 137 -9.82 1.02 -5.11
N VAL A 138 -8.54 0.96 -4.77
CA VAL A 138 -7.83 -0.25 -4.35
C VAL A 138 -7.33 -0.05 -2.93
N PHE A 139 -7.68 -0.96 -2.04
CA PHE A 139 -7.21 -0.96 -0.66
C PHE A 139 -6.48 -2.25 -0.35
N ILE A 140 -5.18 -2.15 -0.11
CA ILE A 140 -4.33 -3.28 0.26
C ILE A 140 -4.32 -3.40 1.79
N ILE A 141 -4.71 -4.55 2.32
CA ILE A 141 -4.61 -4.88 3.74
C ILE A 141 -3.52 -5.92 3.91
N GLY A 142 -2.38 -5.52 4.44
CA GLY A 142 -1.24 -6.39 4.69
C GLY A 142 0.11 -5.73 4.50
N LYS A 143 1.03 -6.02 5.42
CA LYS A 143 2.42 -5.57 5.38
C LYS A 143 3.12 -6.12 4.14
N GLY A 144 3.84 -5.25 3.45
CA GLY A 144 4.86 -5.59 2.46
C GLY A 144 6.20 -5.01 2.90
N PHE A 145 7.30 -5.64 2.49
CA PHE A 145 8.64 -5.09 2.65
C PHE A 145 9.17 -4.61 1.30
N HIS A 146 10.25 -3.83 1.32
CA HIS A 146 10.94 -3.44 0.08
C HIS A 146 11.27 -4.66 -0.77
N LEU A 147 11.01 -4.57 -2.07
CA LEU A 147 11.14 -5.67 -3.02
C LEU A 147 12.50 -6.39 -2.94
N THR A 148 13.58 -5.63 -2.85
CA THR A 148 14.94 -6.15 -2.73
C THR A 148 15.17 -6.83 -1.38
N ALA A 149 14.58 -6.31 -0.31
CA ALA A 149 14.73 -6.86 1.03
C ALA A 149 14.06 -8.24 1.14
N TYR A 150 12.78 -8.36 0.80
CA TYR A 150 12.10 -9.65 0.97
C TYR A 150 12.53 -10.72 -0.05
N ARG A 151 13.10 -10.35 -1.21
CA ARG A 151 13.65 -11.31 -2.16
C ARG A 151 14.97 -11.92 -1.70
N ASN A 152 15.75 -11.18 -0.93
CA ASN A 152 17.08 -11.59 -0.48
C ASN A 152 17.08 -12.10 0.98
N ASN A 153 15.97 -12.01 1.70
CA ASN A 153 15.87 -12.40 3.10
C ASN A 153 14.62 -13.29 3.31
N GLU A 154 14.86 -14.54 3.71
CA GLU A 154 13.78 -15.53 3.90
C GLU A 154 12.79 -15.13 5.00
N THR A 155 13.25 -14.52 6.08
CA THR A 155 12.39 -14.04 7.17
C THR A 155 11.46 -12.94 6.69
N MET A 156 11.98 -11.95 5.98
CA MET A 156 11.17 -10.88 5.39
C MET A 156 10.24 -11.44 4.30
N TYR A 157 10.69 -12.42 3.52
CA TYR A 157 9.83 -13.11 2.57
C TYR A 157 8.63 -13.76 3.26
N LYS A 158 8.84 -14.46 4.37
CA LYS A 158 7.75 -15.09 5.14
C LYS A 158 6.80 -14.05 5.74
N ARG A 159 7.32 -12.97 6.30
CA ARG A 159 6.55 -11.86 6.89
C ARG A 159 5.81 -11.00 5.85
N THR A 160 6.25 -10.98 4.59
CA THR A 160 5.54 -10.25 3.53
C THR A 160 4.17 -10.88 3.29
N LEU A 161 3.10 -10.19 3.67
CA LEU A 161 1.73 -10.63 3.45
C LEU A 161 1.26 -10.28 2.04
N VAL A 162 1.37 -9.00 1.66
CA VAL A 162 1.09 -8.51 0.30
C VAL A 162 2.32 -7.78 -0.21
N PRO A 163 2.93 -8.19 -1.35
CA PRO A 163 4.19 -7.65 -1.83
C PRO A 163 4.10 -6.15 -2.15
N SER A 164 5.26 -5.49 -2.16
CA SER A 164 5.45 -4.15 -2.69
C SER A 164 5.96 -4.19 -4.13
N MET A 165 5.91 -3.07 -4.84
CA MET A 165 6.42 -2.92 -6.20
C MET A 165 7.39 -1.74 -6.30
N GLY A 166 8.44 -1.89 -7.12
CA GLY A 166 9.40 -0.83 -7.41
C GLY A 166 10.59 -0.73 -6.46
N ASN A 167 11.51 0.17 -6.80
CA ASN A 167 12.65 0.57 -5.98
C ASN A 167 12.94 2.07 -6.21
N PRO A 168 12.58 2.93 -5.23
CA PRO A 168 11.93 2.62 -3.96
C PRO A 168 10.53 2.01 -4.15
N SER A 169 10.08 1.26 -3.14
CA SER A 169 8.75 0.62 -3.18
C SER A 169 7.64 1.66 -3.11
N SER A 170 6.61 1.48 -3.97
CA SER A 170 5.44 2.36 -3.99
C SER A 170 4.22 1.62 -4.53
N ASP A 171 3.11 1.68 -3.79
CA ASP A 171 1.88 1.01 -4.21
C ASP A 171 1.21 1.66 -5.43
N ILE A 172 1.48 2.93 -5.71
CA ILE A 172 0.95 3.59 -6.90
C ILE A 172 1.35 2.87 -8.21
N LEU A 173 2.48 2.17 -8.19
CA LEU A 173 2.96 1.40 -9.34
C LEU A 173 2.02 0.26 -9.74
N PHE A 174 1.19 -0.23 -8.81
CA PHE A 174 0.19 -1.25 -9.13
C PHE A 174 -0.94 -0.72 -10.01
N THR A 175 -1.18 0.57 -10.00
CA THR A 175 -2.27 1.22 -10.75
C THR A 175 -1.82 1.86 -12.07
N LEU A 176 -0.53 1.76 -12.37
CA LEU A 176 0.01 2.15 -13.68
C LEU A 176 -0.19 1.02 -14.67
N SER A 177 -0.63 1.35 -15.88
CA SER A 177 -0.76 0.33 -16.93
C SER A 177 0.61 -0.27 -17.26
N PRO A 178 0.77 -1.62 -17.23
CA PRO A 178 2.05 -2.28 -17.53
C PRO A 178 2.59 -1.99 -18.94
N HIS A 179 1.72 -1.57 -19.85
CA HIS A 179 2.02 -1.29 -21.26
C HIS A 179 1.80 0.18 -21.63
N GLY A 180 1.49 1.05 -20.65
CA GLY A 180 1.23 2.47 -20.87
C GLY A 180 2.50 3.31 -20.72
N SER A 181 2.64 4.34 -21.53
CA SER A 181 3.69 5.36 -21.39
C SER A 181 3.33 6.46 -20.39
N SER A 182 2.10 6.44 -19.85
CA SER A 182 1.60 7.45 -18.92
C SER A 182 1.83 7.02 -17.47
N LEU A 183 2.43 7.91 -16.69
CA LEU A 183 2.53 7.79 -15.22
C LEU A 183 1.23 8.22 -14.50
N LYS A 184 0.17 8.53 -15.27
CA LYS A 184 -1.12 8.91 -14.70
C LYS A 184 -1.89 7.67 -14.28
N THR A 185 -2.27 7.62 -13.02
CA THR A 185 -3.20 6.61 -12.48
C THR A 185 -4.63 7.14 -12.51
N ASN A 186 -5.58 6.27 -12.84
CA ASN A 186 -7.00 6.59 -12.78
C ASN A 186 -7.69 5.99 -11.54
N ILE A 187 -6.96 5.26 -10.72
CA ILE A 187 -7.47 4.57 -9.55
C ILE A 187 -6.70 5.02 -8.31
N ALA A 188 -7.42 5.43 -7.28
CA ALA A 188 -6.83 5.68 -5.98
C ALA A 188 -6.40 4.36 -5.32
N ILE A 189 -5.20 4.32 -4.77
CA ILE A 189 -4.69 3.17 -4.05
C ILE A 189 -4.15 3.57 -2.68
N GLY A 190 -4.42 2.75 -1.67
CA GLY A 190 -3.89 2.90 -0.32
C GLY A 190 -3.57 1.56 0.30
N ARG A 191 -2.69 1.56 1.31
CA ARG A 191 -2.30 0.36 2.06
C ARG A 191 -2.44 0.56 3.56
N LEU A 192 -3.06 -0.42 4.20
CA LEU A 192 -2.93 -0.66 5.63
C LEU A 192 -1.80 -1.68 5.82
N ALA A 193 -0.66 -1.22 6.32
CA ALA A 193 0.53 -2.07 6.51
C ALA A 193 0.40 -2.97 7.76
N ALA A 194 -0.75 -3.61 7.95
CA ALA A 194 -1.02 -4.50 9.07
C ALA A 194 -0.28 -5.83 8.95
N GLU A 195 0.26 -6.31 10.05
CA GLU A 195 0.88 -7.62 10.20
C GLU A 195 -0.04 -8.60 10.93
N THR A 196 -0.99 -8.10 11.71
CA THR A 196 -1.88 -8.89 12.57
C THR A 196 -3.35 -8.57 12.34
N PRO A 197 -4.26 -9.54 12.61
CA PRO A 197 -5.69 -9.28 12.58
C PRO A 197 -6.14 -8.16 13.54
N ASN A 198 -5.47 -8.02 14.70
CA ASN A 198 -5.78 -6.99 15.67
C ASN A 198 -5.54 -5.57 15.13
N GLU A 199 -4.45 -5.36 14.40
CA GLU A 199 -4.17 -4.08 13.74
C GLU A 199 -5.27 -3.71 12.74
N VAL A 200 -5.76 -4.68 11.96
CA VAL A 200 -6.89 -4.45 11.04
C VAL A 200 -8.17 -4.09 11.82
N ALA A 201 -8.41 -4.74 12.96
CA ALA A 201 -9.58 -4.45 13.80
C ALA A 201 -9.50 -3.03 14.40
N ILE A 202 -8.33 -2.61 14.88
CA ILE A 202 -8.07 -1.26 15.39
C ILE A 202 -8.34 -0.22 14.30
N TYR A 203 -7.75 -0.40 13.11
CA TYR A 203 -7.98 0.52 11.99
C TYR A 203 -9.45 0.60 11.60
N ARG A 204 -10.12 -0.55 11.46
CA ARG A 204 -11.55 -0.59 11.16
C ARG A 204 -12.38 0.16 12.20
N LYS A 205 -12.05 -0.01 13.50
CA LYS A 205 -12.73 0.71 14.57
C LYS A 205 -12.51 2.23 14.45
N LYS A 206 -11.29 2.67 14.21
CA LYS A 206 -10.97 4.10 14.01
C LYS A 206 -11.79 4.72 12.85
N VAL A 207 -11.87 4.01 11.72
CA VAL A 207 -12.66 4.45 10.57
C VAL A 207 -14.15 4.55 10.93
N MET A 208 -14.69 3.54 11.60
CA MET A 208 -16.10 3.54 12.02
C MET A 208 -16.40 4.66 13.03
N ASP A 209 -15.52 4.82 14.02
CA ASP A 209 -15.66 5.86 15.05
C ASP A 209 -15.64 7.27 14.41
N PHE A 210 -14.76 7.48 13.43
CA PHE A 210 -14.65 8.77 12.74
C PHE A 210 -15.86 9.04 11.83
N GLU A 211 -16.26 8.08 11.00
CA GLU A 211 -17.32 8.26 10.02
C GLU A 211 -18.74 8.28 10.63
N SER A 212 -18.90 7.81 11.87
CA SER A 212 -20.20 7.82 12.56
C SER A 212 -20.45 9.10 13.35
N GLN A 213 -19.52 10.05 13.34
CA GLN A 213 -19.67 11.27 14.13
C GLN A 213 -20.55 12.31 13.43
N GLU A 214 -21.38 12.95 14.22
CA GLU A 214 -22.08 14.15 13.78
C GLU A 214 -21.10 15.34 13.64
N PRO A 215 -21.41 16.31 12.76
CA PRO A 215 -20.60 17.50 12.60
C PRO A 215 -20.31 18.20 13.95
N ASN A 216 -19.04 18.46 14.21
CA ASN A 216 -18.59 19.02 15.48
C ASN A 216 -17.52 20.10 15.23
N PRO A 217 -17.47 21.17 16.05
CA PRO A 217 -16.51 22.26 15.89
C PRO A 217 -15.05 21.80 15.80
N TRP A 218 -14.62 20.78 16.55
CA TRP A 218 -13.26 20.27 16.49
C TRP A 218 -12.84 19.79 15.09
N MET A 219 -13.78 19.42 14.23
CA MET A 219 -13.51 19.04 12.84
C MET A 219 -12.96 20.18 11.99
N LYS A 220 -12.99 21.42 12.50
CA LYS A 220 -12.36 22.59 11.89
C LYS A 220 -10.94 22.84 12.38
N ASN A 221 -10.51 22.18 13.48
CA ASN A 221 -9.16 22.34 13.99
C ASN A 221 -8.14 21.68 13.06
N VAL A 222 -7.16 22.43 12.65
CA VAL A 222 -6.05 21.98 11.80
C VAL A 222 -4.74 22.37 12.47
N LEU A 223 -3.80 21.43 12.57
CA LEU A 223 -2.46 21.68 13.10
C LEU A 223 -1.44 21.68 11.98
N HIS A 224 -0.62 22.72 11.90
CA HIS A 224 0.52 22.83 11.02
C HIS A 224 1.82 22.72 11.82
N PHE A 225 2.75 21.92 11.30
CA PHE A 225 4.07 21.73 11.88
C PHE A 225 5.14 22.05 10.82
N GLY A 226 5.95 23.06 11.09
CA GLY A 226 7.01 23.48 10.19
C GLY A 226 8.39 23.21 10.80
N GLY A 227 9.15 22.30 10.16
CA GLY A 227 10.51 21.96 10.51
C GLY A 227 11.56 22.87 9.85
N GLY A 228 12.75 22.32 9.62
CA GLY A 228 13.90 22.97 8.98
C GLY A 228 15.08 23.15 9.91
N THR A 229 16.29 22.96 9.38
CA THR A 229 17.56 23.08 10.13
C THR A 229 18.28 24.39 9.88
N THR A 230 17.85 25.13 8.86
CA THR A 230 18.39 26.44 8.52
C THR A 230 17.29 27.51 8.50
N ALA A 231 17.64 28.79 8.73
CA ALA A 231 16.68 29.88 8.66
C ALA A 231 15.98 29.99 7.30
N TYR A 232 16.68 29.62 6.22
CA TYR A 232 16.11 29.59 4.87
C TYR A 232 15.02 28.50 4.76
N GLU A 233 15.30 27.27 5.19
CA GLU A 233 14.33 26.18 5.16
C GLU A 233 13.10 26.46 6.02
N GLN A 234 13.32 26.95 7.25
CA GLN A 234 12.24 27.33 8.16
C GLN A 234 11.34 28.40 7.54
N SER A 235 11.92 29.41 6.91
CA SER A 235 11.17 30.44 6.19
C SER A 235 10.38 29.86 5.00
N LEU A 236 11.01 28.98 4.23
CA LEU A 236 10.38 28.34 3.07
C LEU A 236 9.22 27.42 3.47
N PHE A 237 9.40 26.57 4.50
CA PHE A 237 8.35 25.66 4.95
C PHE A 237 7.19 26.44 5.58
N ARG A 238 7.48 27.50 6.36
CA ARG A 238 6.48 28.44 6.88
C ARG A 238 5.69 29.10 5.76
N TYR A 239 6.35 29.53 4.69
CA TYR A 239 5.67 30.09 3.52
C TYR A 239 4.66 29.13 2.90
N TYR A 240 5.04 27.87 2.67
CA TYR A 240 4.12 26.88 2.10
C TYR A 240 2.96 26.54 3.05
N LEU A 241 3.24 26.37 4.34
CA LEU A 241 2.19 26.10 5.34
C LEU A 241 1.20 27.25 5.45
N ASN A 242 1.67 28.51 5.36
CA ASN A 242 0.78 29.69 5.30
C ASN A 242 -0.10 29.68 4.05
N ARG A 243 0.41 29.23 2.91
CA ARG A 243 -0.40 29.06 1.68
C ARG A 243 -1.49 28.00 1.88
N TYR A 244 -1.17 26.87 2.51
CA TYR A 244 -2.17 25.84 2.84
C TYR A 244 -3.20 26.40 3.83
N ALA A 245 -2.78 27.15 4.84
CA ALA A 245 -3.68 27.78 5.81
C ALA A 245 -4.69 28.73 5.13
N LEU A 246 -4.25 29.55 4.17
CA LEU A 246 -5.14 30.42 3.40
C LEU A 246 -6.23 29.64 2.65
N THR A 247 -5.86 28.50 2.03
CA THR A 247 -6.82 27.63 1.34
C THR A 247 -7.80 26.99 2.32
N LEU A 248 -7.31 26.48 3.45
CA LEU A 248 -8.11 25.80 4.46
C LEU A 248 -9.05 26.74 5.22
N LYS A 249 -8.66 27.99 5.43
CA LYS A 249 -9.49 29.06 6.05
C LYS A 249 -10.58 29.58 5.13
N GLY A 250 -10.53 29.23 3.81
CA GLY A 250 -11.51 29.65 2.84
C GLY A 250 -12.94 29.14 3.15
N GLU A 251 -13.94 29.72 2.49
CA GLU A 251 -15.37 29.54 2.76
C GLU A 251 -15.85 28.06 2.74
N TYR A 252 -15.25 27.20 1.91
CA TYR A 252 -15.65 25.80 1.80
C TYR A 252 -15.34 24.97 3.04
N PHE A 253 -14.17 25.20 3.66
CA PHE A 253 -13.78 24.43 4.85
C PHE A 253 -13.84 25.25 6.13
N GLY A 254 -13.37 26.51 6.12
CA GLY A 254 -13.41 27.41 7.27
C GLY A 254 -12.62 26.88 8.47
N ALA A 255 -11.39 26.44 8.22
CA ALA A 255 -10.52 25.86 9.25
C ALA A 255 -10.09 26.87 10.29
N ASP A 256 -9.97 26.41 11.54
CA ASP A 256 -9.17 27.05 12.58
C ASP A 256 -7.77 26.42 12.57
N VAL A 257 -6.78 27.19 12.07
CA VAL A 257 -5.43 26.68 11.81
C VAL A 257 -4.47 27.18 12.87
N HIS A 258 -3.87 26.25 13.61
CA HIS A 258 -2.83 26.47 14.62
C HIS A 258 -1.50 25.98 14.08
N SER A 259 -0.49 26.85 14.08
CA SER A 259 0.80 26.57 13.43
C SER A 259 1.93 26.59 14.45
N PHE A 260 2.70 25.52 14.45
CA PHE A 260 3.87 25.31 15.30
C PHE A 260 5.12 25.25 14.42
N TYR A 261 6.04 26.15 14.64
CA TYR A 261 7.25 26.27 13.83
C TYR A 261 8.49 26.05 14.66
N LYS A 262 9.40 25.27 14.10
CA LYS A 262 10.74 25.14 14.62
C LYS A 262 11.51 26.44 14.43
N GLU A 263 12.22 26.92 15.47
CA GLU A 263 12.95 28.17 15.44
C GLU A 263 14.46 27.98 15.67
N SER A 264 14.89 26.80 16.12
CA SER A 264 16.30 26.48 16.31
C SER A 264 16.89 25.70 15.16
N SER A 265 18.21 25.63 15.07
CA SER A 265 18.97 24.76 14.16
C SER A 265 19.19 23.35 14.71
N ASN A 266 18.67 23.02 15.90
CA ASN A 266 18.78 21.70 16.48
C ASN A 266 18.18 20.64 15.55
N VAL A 267 18.67 19.43 15.61
CA VAL A 267 18.15 18.32 14.77
C VAL A 267 16.69 18.04 15.14
N TYR A 268 16.36 18.09 16.44
CA TYR A 268 15.01 17.92 16.94
C TYR A 268 14.64 19.08 17.87
N GLU A 269 13.40 19.52 17.77
CA GLU A 269 12.82 20.52 18.66
C GLU A 269 11.37 20.15 18.94
N THR A 270 10.92 20.39 20.17
CA THR A 270 9.49 20.31 20.54
C THR A 270 9.03 21.72 20.88
N THR A 271 8.15 22.24 20.06
CA THR A 271 7.58 23.59 20.26
C THR A 271 6.20 23.45 20.89
N GLU A 272 5.98 24.11 22.02
CA GLU A 272 4.67 24.21 22.69
C GLU A 272 3.93 22.85 22.92
N PRO A 273 4.57 21.84 23.55
CA PRO A 273 4.01 20.50 23.66
C PRO A 273 2.64 20.47 24.37
N GLU A 274 2.41 21.34 25.33
CA GLU A 274 1.14 21.42 26.06
C GLU A 274 0.01 21.93 25.16
N ALA A 275 0.27 22.93 24.32
CA ALA A 275 -0.70 23.44 23.35
C ALA A 275 -1.06 22.39 22.30
N ILE A 276 -0.06 21.68 21.76
CA ILE A 276 -0.26 20.58 20.81
C ILE A 276 -1.13 19.49 21.46
N ARG A 277 -0.78 19.08 22.68
CA ARG A 277 -1.52 18.04 23.40
C ARG A 277 -2.96 18.45 23.69
N LYS A 278 -3.18 19.73 24.03
CA LYS A 278 -4.52 20.27 24.20
C LYS A 278 -5.36 20.14 22.93
N TYR A 279 -4.88 20.65 21.79
CA TYR A 279 -5.60 20.59 20.52
C TYR A 279 -5.85 19.15 20.08
N MET A 280 -4.88 18.26 20.24
CA MET A 280 -5.05 16.83 19.93
C MET A 280 -6.15 16.19 20.79
N ASN A 281 -6.19 16.48 22.10
CA ASN A 281 -7.18 15.92 23.01
C ASN A 281 -8.59 16.54 22.80
N GLU A 282 -8.67 17.81 22.44
CA GLU A 282 -9.93 18.47 22.09
C GLU A 282 -10.47 18.02 20.73
N GLY A 283 -9.59 17.50 19.87
CA GLY A 283 -9.87 16.99 18.54
C GLY A 283 -9.25 17.85 17.44
N THR A 284 -8.64 17.19 16.48
CA THR A 284 -7.99 17.77 15.30
C THR A 284 -8.38 16.93 14.08
N SER A 285 -8.84 17.57 13.02
CA SER A 285 -9.25 16.86 11.79
C SER A 285 -8.09 16.63 10.83
N LEU A 286 -7.12 17.55 10.82
CA LEU A 286 -6.02 17.53 9.87
C LEU A 286 -4.72 17.97 10.53
N MET A 287 -3.68 17.21 10.36
CA MET A 287 -2.30 17.58 10.70
C MET A 287 -1.48 17.67 9.43
N ILE A 288 -0.77 18.77 9.24
CA ILE A 288 0.13 18.95 8.10
C ILE A 288 1.54 19.18 8.65
N PHE A 289 2.45 18.29 8.28
CA PHE A 289 3.86 18.43 8.59
C PHE A 289 4.63 18.80 7.32
N PHE A 290 5.51 19.80 7.41
CA PHE A 290 6.44 20.14 6.35
C PHE A 290 7.83 20.41 6.94
N GLY A 291 8.77 19.51 6.71
CA GLY A 291 10.11 19.55 7.31
C GLY A 291 10.93 18.32 6.98
N HIS A 292 11.96 18.09 7.77
CA HIS A 292 12.75 16.89 7.68
C HIS A 292 12.18 15.79 8.57
N ALA A 293 12.32 14.54 8.13
CA ALA A 293 12.00 13.39 8.94
C ALA A 293 12.99 12.25 8.71
N SER A 294 13.10 11.41 9.70
CA SER A 294 13.68 10.06 9.60
C SER A 294 12.55 9.01 9.55
N GLY A 295 12.92 7.75 9.45
CA GLY A 295 11.94 6.66 9.55
C GLY A 295 11.21 6.59 10.90
N SER A 296 11.74 7.24 11.96
CA SER A 296 11.22 7.15 13.32
C SER A 296 10.65 8.47 13.89
N GLY A 297 10.77 9.59 13.19
CA GLY A 297 10.27 10.88 13.71
C GLY A 297 10.51 12.07 12.81
N PHE A 298 9.85 13.14 13.15
CA PHE A 298 9.95 14.46 12.51
C PHE A 298 11.00 15.33 13.22
N ASP A 299 11.61 16.27 12.49
CA ASP A 299 12.55 17.25 13.08
C ASP A 299 11.84 18.33 13.94
N GLN A 300 10.56 18.58 13.70
CA GLN A 300 9.65 19.19 14.66
C GLN A 300 8.99 18.04 15.43
N ASN A 301 9.44 17.80 16.65
CA ASN A 301 8.98 16.65 17.42
C ASN A 301 7.52 16.81 17.86
N ILE A 302 6.74 15.79 17.59
CA ILE A 302 5.35 15.67 18.05
C ILE A 302 5.30 14.49 19.00
N ASP A 303 4.63 14.63 20.12
CA ASP A 303 4.48 13.56 21.12
C ASP A 303 3.98 12.26 20.48
N HIS A 304 4.37 11.13 21.07
CA HIS A 304 3.90 9.83 20.64
C HIS A 304 2.36 9.74 20.74
N PRO A 305 1.65 9.19 19.74
CA PRO A 305 0.18 9.15 19.71
C PRO A 305 -0.48 8.55 20.95
N SER A 306 0.17 7.61 21.63
CA SER A 306 -0.33 7.02 22.87
C SER A 306 -0.48 8.00 24.05
N LEU A 307 0.10 9.20 23.94
CA LEU A 307 -0.02 10.24 24.96
C LEU A 307 -1.26 11.13 24.75
N PHE A 308 -2.01 10.93 23.67
CA PHE A 308 -3.20 11.70 23.38
C PHE A 308 -4.47 10.98 23.79
N ASN A 309 -5.43 11.72 24.35
CA ASN A 309 -6.76 11.24 24.69
C ASN A 309 -7.79 11.76 23.67
N ASN A 310 -7.66 11.30 22.43
CA ASN A 310 -8.46 11.79 21.31
C ASN A 310 -9.31 10.69 20.66
N GLN A 311 -9.75 9.69 21.41
CA GLN A 311 -10.55 8.59 20.88
C GLN A 311 -11.75 9.10 20.05
N GLY A 312 -11.88 8.59 18.83
CA GLY A 312 -12.89 9.02 17.84
C GLY A 312 -12.52 10.31 17.11
N ARG A 313 -11.65 11.16 17.63
CA ARG A 313 -11.23 12.44 17.04
C ARG A 313 -9.85 12.34 16.38
N TYR A 314 -9.75 11.41 15.42
CA TYR A 314 -8.48 11.09 14.77
C TYR A 314 -8.20 12.04 13.60
N PRO A 315 -7.01 12.66 13.53
CA PRO A 315 -6.64 13.50 12.41
C PRO A 315 -6.25 12.69 11.16
N LEU A 316 -6.52 13.23 9.99
CA LEU A 316 -5.77 12.89 8.79
C LEU A 316 -4.38 13.54 8.88
N ILE A 317 -3.32 12.81 8.56
CA ILE A 317 -1.95 13.32 8.61
C ILE A 317 -1.40 13.41 7.18
N LEU A 318 -0.97 14.62 6.79
CA LEU A 318 -0.25 14.88 5.56
C LEU A 318 1.19 15.25 5.90
N ALA A 319 2.14 14.38 5.59
CA ALA A 319 3.55 14.59 5.86
C ALA A 319 4.33 14.85 4.56
N ASN A 320 4.81 16.06 4.39
CA ASN A 320 5.75 16.45 3.34
C ASN A 320 7.18 16.32 3.88
N SER A 321 7.67 15.09 3.98
CA SER A 321 8.99 14.78 4.54
C SER A 321 9.50 13.42 4.11
N CYS A 322 10.81 13.22 4.21
CA CYS A 322 11.46 11.97 3.84
C CYS A 322 11.07 10.85 4.81
N TYR A 323 10.96 9.62 4.32
CA TYR A 323 10.78 8.37 5.08
C TYR A 323 9.57 8.29 6.01
N SER A 324 8.80 9.35 6.22
CA SER A 324 7.61 9.33 7.10
C SER A 324 6.54 8.34 6.62
N GLY A 325 6.45 8.11 5.32
CA GLY A 325 5.54 7.15 4.67
C GLY A 325 6.19 5.82 4.29
N ASP A 326 7.42 5.50 4.75
CA ASP A 326 8.10 4.26 4.38
C ASP A 326 7.54 3.06 5.16
N ILE A 327 6.30 2.71 4.85
CA ILE A 327 5.62 1.55 5.42
C ILE A 327 6.22 0.20 4.97
N PHE A 328 7.21 0.20 4.08
CA PHE A 328 7.88 -1.00 3.56
C PHE A 328 9.18 -1.33 4.29
N ALA A 329 9.70 -0.43 5.12
CA ALA A 329 10.85 -0.69 5.96
C ALA A 329 10.55 -1.75 7.03
N ASP A 330 11.57 -2.50 7.46
CA ASP A 330 11.53 -3.37 8.64
C ASP A 330 11.81 -2.53 9.89
N ASN A 331 10.88 -1.66 10.23
CA ASN A 331 10.99 -0.74 11.36
C ASN A 331 9.63 -0.59 12.02
N ASP A 332 9.49 -1.10 13.23
CA ASP A 332 8.27 -0.99 14.04
C ASP A 332 8.03 0.43 14.56
N TYR A 333 9.05 1.26 14.55
CA TYR A 333 8.98 2.67 14.95
C TYR A 333 8.72 3.62 13.75
N ASN A 334 8.28 3.09 12.60
CA ASN A 334 7.94 3.93 11.47
C ASN A 334 6.78 4.88 11.80
N VAL A 335 6.94 6.16 11.46
CA VAL A 335 5.96 7.23 11.75
C VAL A 335 4.56 6.84 11.29
N SER A 336 4.40 6.40 10.04
CA SER A 336 3.08 6.02 9.53
C SER A 336 2.46 4.86 10.31
N LYS A 337 3.25 3.84 10.71
CA LYS A 337 2.76 2.70 11.49
C LYS A 337 2.29 3.14 12.87
N ILE A 338 3.10 3.92 13.58
CA ILE A 338 2.80 4.42 14.94
C ILE A 338 1.52 5.27 14.96
N TRP A 339 1.32 6.12 13.96
CA TRP A 339 0.13 6.97 13.88
C TRP A 339 -1.11 6.26 13.34
N THR A 340 -0.96 5.12 12.68
CA THR A 340 -2.08 4.33 12.15
C THR A 340 -2.69 3.43 13.22
N PHE A 341 -1.88 2.82 14.06
CA PHE A 341 -2.28 1.87 15.10
C PHE A 341 -2.09 2.45 16.50
#